data_8f79db9e61b59b4ec3936d52c96e701c
#
_entry.id   8f79db9e61b59b4ec3936d52c96e701c
#
_cell.length_a   1.000
_cell.length_b   1.000
_cell.length_c   1.000
_cell.angle_alpha   90.00
_cell.angle_beta   90.00
_cell.angle_gamma   90.00
#
_symmetry.space_group_name_H-M   'P 1'
#
loop_
_entity.id
_entity.type
_entity.pdbx_description
1 polymer ?
#
loop_
_entity_poly.entity_id
_entity_poly.type
_entity_poly.pdbx_seq_one_letter_code
_entity_poly.pdbx_strand_id
1 'polypeptide(L)'
;MHRILGLILLPLALLSACGPLPQPFRGNPGAEGRRLAAPLAYRIAVPAPSSALLSDAASADFAVAVADALEAAEVPAVAGPPTPLDWRLDITAERAGQGVVPGYAVMDADGKVLGQAQGAAVPLRDWSQSEAKMLREVASRDASVVAGLLSRGEAARRAAETVPFDGAGGPPRVRFTGVRGAPGDGNEALVRRMREFLSTKGLVVQDGAQGAAFAVSGEVSIAPAPAGKQRVEILWRVSRRDGHDLGRAVQLNEVPTGSLNGLWGDVAYVVAEEAAAAVRDIIANAGGLGEAAARRPAPEAANAPTVPAGVTGASSPGSAAPGAARSH
;
A
#
# COMPACT_ATOMS: atom_id res chain seq x y z
N MET A 1 41.55 -52.88 -19.41
CA MET A 1 41.44 -51.45 -18.99
C MET A 1 40.13 -50.77 -19.42
N HIS A 2 39.51 -51.11 -20.56
CA HIS A 2 38.25 -50.45 -21.02
C HIS A 2 36.98 -50.80 -20.22
N ARG A 3 36.91 -51.95 -19.56
CA ARG A 3 35.71 -52.35 -18.78
C ARG A 3 35.57 -51.69 -17.40
N ILE A 4 36.68 -51.26 -16.83
CA ILE A 4 36.69 -50.56 -15.53
C ILE A 4 36.34 -49.08 -15.72
N LEU A 5 36.70 -48.48 -16.85
CA LEU A 5 36.40 -47.08 -17.18
C LEU A 5 34.89 -46.85 -17.38
N GLY A 6 34.16 -47.84 -17.95
CA GLY A 6 32.72 -47.79 -18.12
C GLY A 6 31.93 -47.86 -16.81
N LEU A 7 32.51 -48.57 -15.78
CA LEU A 7 31.83 -48.72 -14.49
C LEU A 7 31.93 -47.49 -13.58
N ILE A 8 32.95 -46.61 -13.82
CA ILE A 8 33.15 -45.39 -13.08
C ILE A 8 32.35 -44.22 -13.68
N LEU A 9 32.06 -44.23 -15.00
CA LEU A 9 31.28 -43.20 -15.67
C LEU A 9 29.77 -43.28 -15.40
N LEU A 10 29.26 -44.47 -15.07
CA LEU A 10 27.82 -44.67 -14.78
C LEU A 10 27.33 -43.98 -13.51
N PRO A 11 28.05 -44.00 -12.35
CA PRO A 11 27.62 -43.27 -11.16
C PRO A 11 27.82 -41.73 -11.30
N LEU A 12 28.72 -41.27 -12.15
CA LEU A 12 28.91 -39.84 -12.35
C LEU A 12 27.79 -39.19 -13.18
N ALA A 13 27.13 -39.95 -14.05
CA ALA A 13 25.97 -39.50 -14.82
C ALA A 13 24.68 -39.43 -13.95
N LEU A 14 24.64 -40.15 -12.85
CA LEU A 14 23.51 -40.12 -11.92
C LEU A 14 23.54 -38.89 -10.96
N LEU A 15 24.69 -38.23 -10.79
CA LEU A 15 24.79 -37.05 -9.96
C LEU A 15 24.35 -35.74 -10.67
N SER A 16 24.19 -35.77 -11.98
CA SER A 16 23.69 -34.60 -12.74
C SER A 16 22.17 -34.54 -12.86
N ALA A 17 21.43 -35.48 -12.27
CA ALA A 17 19.97 -35.49 -12.24
C ALA A 17 19.35 -34.62 -11.13
N CYS A 18 20.17 -33.96 -10.31
CA CYS A 18 19.67 -32.89 -9.41
C CYS A 18 19.43 -31.62 -10.18
N GLY A 19 18.42 -31.62 -11.03
CA GLY A 19 17.83 -30.38 -11.53
C GLY A 19 17.27 -29.57 -10.34
N PRO A 20 17.04 -28.24 -10.50
CA PRO A 20 16.42 -27.46 -9.45
C PRO A 20 15.10 -28.12 -9.04
N LEU A 21 15.00 -28.50 -7.77
CA LEU A 21 13.77 -29.08 -7.22
C LEU A 21 12.62 -28.12 -7.57
N PRO A 22 11.48 -28.62 -8.08
CA PRO A 22 10.30 -27.80 -8.23
C PRO A 22 10.01 -27.13 -6.89
N GLN A 23 10.12 -25.81 -6.84
CA GLN A 23 9.80 -25.06 -5.63
C GLN A 23 8.31 -24.71 -5.71
N PRO A 24 7.41 -25.49 -5.11
CA PRO A 24 5.97 -25.30 -5.25
C PRO A 24 5.47 -23.97 -4.69
N PHE A 25 6.35 -23.25 -3.96
CA PHE A 25 6.02 -21.97 -3.32
C PHE A 25 6.74 -20.78 -3.94
N ARG A 26 7.60 -20.96 -4.94
CA ARG A 26 8.20 -19.88 -5.73
C ARG A 26 7.54 -19.82 -7.10
N GLY A 27 6.42 -19.22 -7.19
CA GLY A 27 5.74 -18.97 -8.44
C GLY A 27 4.40 -18.33 -8.16
N ASN A 28 3.93 -17.56 -9.12
CA ASN A 28 2.57 -17.06 -9.10
C ASN A 28 1.64 -18.29 -9.11
N PRO A 29 0.89 -18.59 -8.04
CA PRO A 29 -0.03 -19.70 -8.06
C PRO A 29 -0.99 -19.47 -9.22
N GLY A 30 -1.11 -20.41 -10.14
CA GLY A 30 -2.03 -20.31 -11.26
C GLY A 30 -3.46 -19.95 -10.82
N ALA A 31 -4.36 -19.70 -11.76
CA ALA A 31 -5.76 -19.32 -11.46
C ALA A 31 -6.42 -20.26 -10.43
N GLU A 32 -6.07 -21.53 -10.45
CA GLU A 32 -6.61 -22.54 -9.55
C GLU A 32 -6.06 -22.44 -8.13
N GLY A 33 -4.77 -22.19 -7.96
CA GLY A 33 -4.17 -21.92 -6.65
C GLY A 33 -4.70 -20.64 -6.01
N ARG A 34 -4.99 -19.61 -6.82
CA ARG A 34 -5.65 -18.39 -6.33
C ARG A 34 -7.10 -18.60 -5.89
N ARG A 35 -7.84 -19.50 -6.54
CA ARG A 35 -9.20 -19.89 -6.11
C ARG A 35 -9.22 -20.56 -4.75
N LEU A 36 -8.16 -21.28 -4.43
CA LEU A 36 -8.01 -21.99 -3.15
C LEU A 36 -7.42 -21.09 -2.06
N ALA A 37 -6.86 -19.93 -2.42
CA ALA A 37 -6.36 -18.97 -1.44
C ALA A 37 -7.52 -18.38 -0.65
N ALA A 38 -7.53 -18.60 0.66
CA ALA A 38 -8.47 -17.92 1.54
C ALA A 38 -8.31 -16.39 1.38
N PRO A 39 -9.41 -15.62 1.31
CA PRO A 39 -9.31 -14.18 1.33
C PRO A 39 -8.53 -13.74 2.57
N LEU A 40 -7.60 -12.79 2.39
CA LEU A 40 -6.87 -12.21 3.51
C LEU A 40 -7.87 -11.61 4.51
N ALA A 41 -7.68 -11.92 5.79
CA ALA A 41 -8.46 -11.31 6.85
C ALA A 41 -8.23 -9.79 6.86
N TYR A 42 -9.25 -9.03 7.26
CA TYR A 42 -9.06 -7.62 7.54
C TYR A 42 -8.24 -7.46 8.81
N ARG A 43 -7.30 -6.52 8.78
CA ARG A 43 -6.59 -6.11 9.97
C ARG A 43 -7.43 -5.10 10.74
N ILE A 44 -7.38 -5.16 12.07
CA ILE A 44 -8.05 -4.23 12.96
C ILE A 44 -7.05 -3.18 13.43
N ALA A 45 -7.28 -1.93 13.10
CA ALA A 45 -6.57 -0.83 13.71
C ALA A 45 -7.23 -0.43 15.03
N VAL A 46 -6.43 -0.27 16.06
CA VAL A 46 -6.85 0.19 17.39
C VAL A 46 -6.20 1.54 17.66
N PRO A 47 -6.82 2.66 17.26
CA PRO A 47 -6.29 3.98 17.57
C PRO A 47 -6.39 4.27 19.07
N ALA A 48 -5.48 5.11 19.59
CA ALA A 48 -5.55 5.58 20.96
C ALA A 48 -6.92 6.25 21.23
N PRO A 49 -7.71 5.76 22.18
CA PRO A 49 -9.06 6.26 22.39
C PRO A 49 -9.06 7.64 23.04
N SER A 50 -9.67 8.62 22.39
CA SER A 50 -9.83 9.99 22.92
C SER A 50 -11.01 10.13 23.91
N SER A 51 -11.92 9.15 23.92
CA SER A 51 -13.16 9.18 24.71
C SER A 51 -13.24 8.06 25.76
N ALA A 52 -12.08 7.55 26.20
CA ALA A 52 -12.01 6.46 27.18
C ALA A 52 -11.78 6.94 28.63
N LEU A 53 -11.86 8.22 28.93
CA LEU A 53 -11.59 8.79 30.25
C LEU A 53 -10.19 8.43 30.77
N LEU A 54 -9.22 8.38 29.90
CA LEU A 54 -7.81 8.11 30.15
C LEU A 54 -6.96 9.32 29.71
N SER A 55 -5.74 9.44 30.23
CA SER A 55 -4.76 10.38 29.68
C SER A 55 -4.29 9.91 28.31
N ASP A 56 -3.68 10.79 27.50
CA ASP A 56 -3.15 10.43 26.18
C ASP A 56 -2.18 9.26 26.21
N ALA A 57 -1.28 9.25 27.22
CA ALA A 57 -0.33 8.17 27.39
C ALA A 57 -1.02 6.84 27.75
N ALA A 58 -1.96 6.86 28.72
CA ALA A 58 -2.72 5.68 29.09
C ALA A 58 -3.64 5.18 27.98
N SER A 59 -4.18 6.09 27.14
CA SER A 59 -4.95 5.74 25.94
C SER A 59 -4.07 5.00 24.92
N ALA A 60 -2.84 5.46 24.70
CA ALA A 60 -1.90 4.78 23.81
C ALA A 60 -1.53 3.39 24.35
N ASP A 61 -1.22 3.29 25.64
CA ASP A 61 -0.92 2.01 26.30
C ASP A 61 -2.12 1.04 26.25
N PHE A 62 -3.32 1.56 26.42
CA PHE A 62 -4.54 0.73 26.33
C PHE A 62 -4.79 0.23 24.91
N ALA A 63 -4.56 1.07 23.89
CA ALA A 63 -4.66 0.65 22.51
C ALA A 63 -3.67 -0.49 22.17
N VAL A 64 -2.44 -0.39 22.67
CA VAL A 64 -1.43 -1.46 22.52
C VAL A 64 -1.91 -2.74 23.23
N ALA A 65 -2.34 -2.62 24.49
CA ALA A 65 -2.83 -3.77 25.26
C ALA A 65 -4.02 -4.48 24.60
N VAL A 66 -4.93 -3.71 23.98
CA VAL A 66 -6.09 -4.27 23.26
C VAL A 66 -5.64 -4.94 21.96
N ALA A 67 -4.72 -4.34 21.21
CA ALA A 67 -4.19 -4.97 19.99
C ALA A 67 -3.49 -6.29 20.32
N ASP A 68 -2.61 -6.32 21.32
CA ASP A 68 -1.90 -7.53 21.77
C ASP A 68 -2.90 -8.62 22.24
N ALA A 69 -3.95 -8.23 22.94
CA ALA A 69 -4.97 -9.17 23.41
C ALA A 69 -5.82 -9.75 22.27
N LEU A 70 -6.07 -8.96 21.22
CA LEU A 70 -6.73 -9.43 20.00
C LEU A 70 -5.84 -10.36 19.20
N GLU A 71 -4.55 -10.05 19.05
CA GLU A 71 -3.57 -10.95 18.42
C GLU A 71 -3.45 -12.28 19.16
N ALA A 72 -3.44 -12.26 20.49
CA ALA A 72 -3.47 -13.48 21.31
C ALA A 72 -4.77 -14.30 21.11
N ALA A 73 -5.86 -13.66 20.69
CA ALA A 73 -7.12 -14.28 20.29
C ALA A 73 -7.20 -14.58 18.78
N GLU A 74 -6.06 -14.64 18.08
CA GLU A 74 -5.93 -14.93 16.64
C GLU A 74 -6.64 -13.92 15.72
N VAL A 75 -6.88 -12.71 16.20
CA VAL A 75 -7.43 -11.60 15.42
C VAL A 75 -6.28 -10.68 14.99
N PRO A 76 -6.02 -10.49 13.69
CA PRO A 76 -4.99 -9.57 13.22
C PRO A 76 -5.29 -8.14 13.67
N ALA A 77 -4.51 -7.58 14.58
CA ALA A 77 -4.72 -6.26 15.13
C ALA A 77 -3.42 -5.45 15.18
N VAL A 78 -3.53 -4.13 15.24
CA VAL A 78 -2.39 -3.24 15.41
C VAL A 78 -2.82 -1.98 16.15
N ALA A 79 -2.04 -1.53 17.11
CA ALA A 79 -2.24 -0.24 17.73
C ALA A 79 -1.80 0.88 16.78
N GLY A 80 -2.64 1.90 16.64
CA GLY A 80 -2.33 3.07 15.83
C GLY A 80 -3.44 3.45 14.83
N PRO A 81 -3.16 4.45 13.99
CA PRO A 81 -4.13 4.94 13.02
C PRO A 81 -4.42 3.88 11.94
N PRO A 82 -5.67 3.78 11.45
CA PRO A 82 -6.03 2.83 10.42
C PRO A 82 -5.37 3.17 9.07
N THR A 83 -4.95 2.13 8.34
CA THR A 83 -4.65 2.24 6.92
C THR A 83 -5.95 2.20 6.10
N PRO A 84 -5.92 2.53 4.80
CA PRO A 84 -7.16 2.70 4.03
C PRO A 84 -8.11 1.49 3.96
N LEU A 85 -7.63 0.27 4.21
CA LEU A 85 -8.47 -0.94 4.17
C LEU A 85 -8.62 -1.61 5.53
N ASP A 86 -8.03 -1.06 6.59
CA ASP A 86 -8.21 -1.59 7.94
C ASP A 86 -9.64 -1.40 8.43
N TRP A 87 -10.12 -2.35 9.16
CA TRP A 87 -11.23 -2.11 10.07
C TRP A 87 -10.72 -1.36 11.28
N ARG A 88 -11.60 -0.66 11.97
CA ARG A 88 -11.25 0.16 13.12
C ARG A 88 -12.02 -0.28 14.34
N LEU A 89 -11.34 -0.38 15.48
CA LEU A 89 -11.97 -0.54 16.78
C LEU A 89 -11.96 0.82 17.50
N ASP A 90 -13.14 1.41 17.62
CA ASP A 90 -13.33 2.60 18.46
C ASP A 90 -13.62 2.16 19.88
N ILE A 91 -12.88 2.72 20.83
CA ILE A 91 -13.01 2.44 22.25
C ILE A 91 -13.51 3.71 22.95
N THR A 92 -14.54 3.56 23.74
CA THR A 92 -15.08 4.62 24.61
C THR A 92 -15.12 4.12 26.06
N ALA A 93 -15.35 5.02 27.02
CA ALA A 93 -15.65 4.61 28.39
C ALA A 93 -16.65 5.56 29.01
N GLU A 94 -17.61 5.00 29.73
CA GLU A 94 -18.69 5.74 30.40
C GLU A 94 -18.69 5.48 31.91
N ARG A 95 -18.98 6.51 32.71
CA ARG A 95 -19.16 6.34 34.15
C ARG A 95 -20.50 5.70 34.43
N ALA A 96 -20.47 4.63 35.19
CA ALA A 96 -21.67 3.92 35.68
C ALA A 96 -21.57 3.71 37.18
N GLY A 97 -22.20 4.58 37.95
CA GLY A 97 -22.12 4.57 39.42
C GLY A 97 -20.69 4.78 39.91
N GLN A 98 -20.15 3.80 40.63
CA GLN A 98 -18.79 3.81 41.19
C GLN A 98 -17.77 3.16 40.22
N GLY A 99 -18.16 2.87 39.01
CA GLY A 99 -17.31 2.23 38.00
C GLY A 99 -17.25 2.99 36.68
N VAL A 100 -16.42 2.47 35.80
CA VAL A 100 -16.30 2.85 34.39
C VAL A 100 -16.57 1.62 33.57
N VAL A 101 -17.38 1.74 32.51
CA VAL A 101 -17.69 0.66 31.59
C VAL A 101 -17.04 1.00 30.24
N PRO A 102 -16.07 0.20 29.76
CA PRO A 102 -15.52 0.36 28.43
C PRO A 102 -16.57 -0.03 27.37
N GLY A 103 -16.65 0.74 26.29
CA GLY A 103 -17.47 0.45 25.12
C GLY A 103 -16.59 0.18 23.90
N TYR A 104 -16.98 -0.75 23.08
CA TYR A 104 -16.27 -1.18 21.89
C TYR A 104 -17.18 -1.09 20.67
N ALA A 105 -16.75 -0.39 19.62
CA ALA A 105 -17.46 -0.32 18.35
C ALA A 105 -16.51 -0.73 17.23
N VAL A 106 -16.86 -1.78 16.49
CA VAL A 106 -16.14 -2.21 15.30
C VAL A 106 -16.73 -1.50 14.09
N MET A 107 -15.89 -0.83 13.34
CA MET A 107 -16.24 -0.17 12.08
C MET A 107 -15.48 -0.80 10.92
N ASP A 108 -16.11 -0.86 9.75
CA ASP A 108 -15.40 -1.21 8.52
C ASP A 108 -14.53 -0.03 8.04
N ALA A 109 -13.78 -0.27 6.97
CA ALA A 109 -12.88 0.74 6.41
C ALA A 109 -13.63 1.96 5.81
N ASP A 110 -14.92 1.85 5.55
CA ASP A 110 -15.78 2.95 5.08
C ASP A 110 -16.46 3.71 6.23
N GLY A 111 -16.18 3.30 7.49
CA GLY A 111 -16.71 3.93 8.69
C GLY A 111 -18.11 3.44 9.11
N LYS A 112 -18.61 2.39 8.47
CA LYS A 112 -19.89 1.77 8.85
C LYS A 112 -19.70 0.92 10.11
N VAL A 113 -20.55 1.13 11.11
CA VAL A 113 -20.56 0.31 12.33
C VAL A 113 -21.03 -1.11 12.01
N LEU A 114 -20.17 -2.08 12.30
CA LEU A 114 -20.47 -3.52 12.12
C LEU A 114 -21.04 -4.16 13.37
N GLY A 115 -20.74 -3.61 14.53
CA GLY A 115 -21.24 -4.06 15.81
C GLY A 115 -20.70 -3.25 16.98
N GLN A 116 -21.40 -3.34 18.10
CA GLN A 116 -21.04 -2.68 19.35
C GLN A 116 -21.22 -3.63 20.52
N ALA A 117 -20.40 -3.46 21.55
CA ALA A 117 -20.55 -4.17 22.82
C ALA A 117 -19.96 -3.34 23.97
N GLN A 118 -20.32 -3.72 25.19
CA GLN A 118 -19.74 -3.17 26.41
C GLN A 118 -18.87 -4.23 27.08
N GLY A 119 -17.77 -3.79 27.65
CA GLY A 119 -16.95 -4.59 28.54
C GLY A 119 -17.51 -4.65 29.94
N ALA A 120 -16.85 -5.34 30.84
CA ALA A 120 -17.25 -5.39 32.25
C ALA A 120 -16.80 -4.10 32.96
N ALA A 121 -17.63 -3.67 33.95
CA ALA A 121 -17.31 -2.50 34.75
C ALA A 121 -15.99 -2.65 35.52
N VAL A 122 -15.22 -1.57 35.56
CA VAL A 122 -13.96 -1.43 36.28
C VAL A 122 -14.17 -0.39 37.39
N PRO A 123 -13.67 -0.59 38.61
CA PRO A 123 -13.75 0.43 39.67
C PRO A 123 -13.17 1.77 39.17
N LEU A 124 -13.87 2.88 39.43
CA LEU A 124 -13.46 4.20 38.99
C LEU A 124 -12.04 4.57 39.45
N ARG A 125 -11.68 4.17 40.67
CA ARG A 125 -10.36 4.40 41.24
C ARG A 125 -9.28 3.74 40.41
N ASP A 126 -9.43 2.47 40.05
CA ASP A 126 -8.46 1.69 39.33
C ASP A 126 -8.32 2.23 37.91
N TRP A 127 -9.47 2.57 37.27
CA TRP A 127 -9.48 3.19 35.95
C TRP A 127 -8.75 4.55 35.92
N SER A 128 -8.96 5.39 36.96
CA SER A 128 -8.31 6.70 37.06
C SER A 128 -6.80 6.61 37.33
N GLN A 129 -6.34 5.55 37.97
CA GLN A 129 -4.92 5.28 38.18
C GLN A 129 -4.23 4.79 36.90
N SER A 130 -5.00 4.18 36.00
CA SER A 130 -4.55 3.75 34.66
C SER A 130 -3.27 2.90 34.68
N GLU A 131 -3.11 2.05 35.71
CA GLU A 131 -1.96 1.18 35.81
C GLU A 131 -1.88 0.23 34.61
N ALA A 132 -0.71 0.10 34.00
CA ALA A 132 -0.50 -0.73 32.82
C ALA A 132 -0.93 -2.19 32.99
N LYS A 133 -0.82 -2.73 34.23
CA LYS A 133 -1.29 -4.07 34.56
C LYS A 133 -2.81 -4.15 34.45
N MET A 134 -3.52 -3.21 35.04
CA MET A 134 -4.99 -3.15 35.01
C MET A 134 -5.50 -2.98 33.57
N LEU A 135 -4.88 -2.11 32.77
CA LEU A 135 -5.25 -1.91 31.36
C LEU A 135 -5.10 -3.20 30.55
N ARG A 136 -4.00 -3.95 30.76
CA ARG A 136 -3.82 -5.26 30.10
C ARG A 136 -4.84 -6.30 30.57
N GLU A 137 -5.20 -6.32 31.84
CA GLU A 137 -6.21 -7.24 32.37
C GLU A 137 -7.59 -6.97 31.76
N VAL A 138 -7.97 -5.68 31.64
CA VAL A 138 -9.22 -5.26 30.97
C VAL A 138 -9.20 -5.66 29.50
N ALA A 139 -8.10 -5.35 28.78
CA ALA A 139 -7.93 -5.70 27.38
C ALA A 139 -8.06 -7.22 27.14
N SER A 140 -7.34 -8.02 27.93
CA SER A 140 -7.36 -9.48 27.81
C SER A 140 -8.74 -10.08 28.12
N ARG A 141 -9.43 -9.56 29.14
CA ARG A 141 -10.78 -9.99 29.50
C ARG A 141 -11.79 -9.68 28.39
N ASP A 142 -11.73 -8.49 27.82
CA ASP A 142 -12.70 -7.99 26.86
C ASP A 142 -12.40 -8.40 25.42
N ALA A 143 -11.19 -8.96 25.15
CA ALA A 143 -10.78 -9.41 23.80
C ALA A 143 -11.78 -10.40 23.17
N SER A 144 -12.33 -11.33 23.94
CA SER A 144 -13.34 -12.29 23.45
C SER A 144 -14.65 -11.62 23.02
N VAL A 145 -15.04 -10.54 23.68
CA VAL A 145 -16.23 -9.74 23.34
C VAL A 145 -16.01 -9.08 21.99
N VAL A 146 -14.83 -8.45 21.78
CA VAL A 146 -14.46 -7.80 20.53
C VAL A 146 -14.31 -8.83 19.40
N ALA A 147 -13.65 -9.96 19.65
CA ALA A 147 -13.53 -11.05 18.66
C ALA A 147 -14.90 -11.57 18.21
N GLY A 148 -15.86 -11.66 19.13
CA GLY A 148 -17.25 -12.01 18.82
C GLY A 148 -17.96 -10.97 17.94
N LEU A 149 -17.68 -9.68 18.11
CA LEU A 149 -18.19 -8.61 17.24
C LEU A 149 -17.62 -8.75 15.82
N LEU A 150 -16.32 -8.97 15.73
CA LEU A 150 -15.60 -9.13 14.44
C LEU A 150 -16.13 -10.33 13.66
N SER A 151 -16.31 -11.47 14.31
CA SER A 151 -16.84 -12.69 13.68
C SER A 151 -18.23 -12.46 13.10
N ARG A 152 -19.11 -11.77 13.83
CA ARG A 152 -20.46 -11.42 13.35
C ARG A 152 -20.41 -10.42 12.20
N GLY A 153 -19.58 -9.39 12.30
CA GLY A 153 -19.39 -8.39 11.25
C GLY A 153 -18.89 -9.03 9.95
N GLU A 154 -17.91 -9.93 10.04
CA GLU A 154 -17.38 -10.65 8.89
C GLU A 154 -18.41 -11.61 8.28
N ALA A 155 -19.19 -12.31 9.09
CA ALA A 155 -20.28 -13.16 8.60
C ALA A 155 -21.36 -12.34 7.88
N ALA A 156 -21.76 -11.19 8.43
CA ALA A 156 -22.74 -10.30 7.81
C ALA A 156 -22.20 -9.72 6.48
N ARG A 157 -20.94 -9.35 6.43
CA ARG A 157 -20.28 -8.88 5.21
C ARG A 157 -20.26 -9.96 4.13
N ARG A 158 -19.85 -11.17 4.45
CA ARG A 158 -19.84 -12.31 3.51
C ARG A 158 -21.24 -12.61 2.97
N ALA A 159 -22.26 -12.53 3.81
CA ALA A 159 -23.65 -12.71 3.38
C ALA A 159 -24.15 -11.61 2.45
N ALA A 160 -23.62 -10.38 2.58
CA ALA A 160 -23.95 -9.24 1.73
C ALA A 160 -23.15 -9.21 0.42
N GLU A 161 -22.03 -9.89 0.34
CA GLU A 161 -21.24 -9.99 -0.89
C GLU A 161 -21.91 -10.99 -1.85
N THR A 162 -22.76 -10.46 -2.73
CA THR A 162 -23.37 -11.24 -3.84
C THR A 162 -22.40 -11.52 -4.98
N VAL A 163 -21.25 -10.85 -4.99
CA VAL A 163 -20.19 -11.06 -5.99
C VAL A 163 -19.06 -11.79 -5.27
N PRO A 164 -18.71 -13.03 -5.64
CA PRO A 164 -17.53 -13.68 -5.09
C PRO A 164 -16.32 -12.76 -5.24
N PHE A 165 -15.48 -12.69 -4.21
CA PHE A 165 -14.14 -12.12 -4.35
C PHE A 165 -13.42 -12.95 -5.42
N ASP A 166 -13.43 -12.44 -6.65
CA ASP A 166 -12.79 -13.10 -7.78
C ASP A 166 -11.26 -13.05 -7.61
N GLY A 167 -10.74 -13.82 -6.66
CA GLY A 167 -9.34 -14.27 -6.73
C GLY A 167 -9.08 -15.07 -8.01
N ALA A 168 -10.10 -15.25 -8.85
CA ALA A 168 -10.12 -16.16 -9.99
C ALA A 168 -10.14 -15.46 -11.36
N GLY A 169 -9.56 -14.27 -11.52
CA GLY A 169 -9.23 -13.78 -12.85
C GLY A 169 -9.86 -12.47 -13.32
N GLY A 170 -10.61 -11.77 -12.48
CA GLY A 170 -11.05 -10.39 -12.77
C GLY A 170 -9.92 -9.36 -12.53
N PRO A 171 -10.09 -8.13 -13.08
CA PRO A 171 -9.16 -7.06 -12.80
C PRO A 171 -9.18 -6.70 -11.31
N PRO A 172 -8.00 -6.47 -10.67
CA PRO A 172 -7.93 -6.16 -9.25
C PRO A 172 -8.63 -4.84 -8.92
N ARG A 173 -9.40 -4.85 -7.84
CA ARG A 173 -10.09 -3.66 -7.34
C ARG A 173 -9.18 -2.90 -6.38
N VAL A 174 -9.06 -1.62 -6.63
CA VAL A 174 -8.19 -0.70 -5.88
C VAL A 174 -9.04 0.41 -5.28
N ARG A 175 -9.01 0.55 -3.96
CA ARG A 175 -9.50 1.75 -3.28
C ARG A 175 -8.51 2.88 -3.49
N PHE A 176 -8.92 3.97 -4.11
CA PHE A 176 -8.10 5.17 -4.23
C PHE A 176 -8.61 6.25 -3.28
N THR A 177 -7.85 6.52 -2.23
CA THR A 177 -8.27 7.45 -1.16
C THR A 177 -7.97 8.91 -1.46
N GLY A 178 -7.43 9.18 -2.65
CA GLY A 178 -7.15 10.54 -3.09
C GLY A 178 -5.72 10.98 -2.91
N VAL A 179 -5.50 12.28 -3.08
CA VAL A 179 -4.22 12.98 -2.95
C VAL A 179 -4.40 14.14 -1.97
N ARG A 180 -3.39 14.41 -1.18
CA ARG A 180 -3.37 15.54 -0.24
C ARG A 180 -2.03 16.28 -0.30
N GLY A 181 -2.05 17.56 0.12
CA GLY A 181 -0.86 18.39 0.27
C GLY A 181 -0.42 19.14 -0.98
N ALA A 182 -1.04 18.93 -2.14
CA ALA A 182 -0.75 19.69 -3.33
C ALA A 182 -1.40 21.09 -3.27
N PRO A 183 -0.68 22.16 -3.66
CA PRO A 183 -1.23 23.49 -3.78
C PRO A 183 -2.09 23.64 -5.03
N GLY A 184 -2.82 24.76 -5.12
CA GLY A 184 -3.70 25.03 -6.25
C GLY A 184 -4.78 23.97 -6.42
N ASP A 185 -5.02 23.53 -7.64
CA ASP A 185 -5.93 22.43 -7.96
C ASP A 185 -5.25 21.06 -7.98
N GLY A 186 -4.00 20.97 -7.50
CA GLY A 186 -3.17 19.77 -7.67
C GLY A 186 -3.76 18.51 -7.07
N ASN A 187 -4.45 18.59 -5.92
CA ASN A 187 -5.10 17.42 -5.33
C ASN A 187 -6.16 16.82 -6.28
N GLU A 188 -7.07 17.67 -6.78
CA GLU A 188 -8.15 17.26 -7.67
C GLU A 188 -7.64 16.81 -9.04
N ALA A 189 -6.66 17.55 -9.59
CA ALA A 189 -6.05 17.24 -10.88
C ALA A 189 -5.35 15.89 -10.85
N LEU A 190 -4.53 15.63 -9.82
CA LEU A 190 -3.84 14.35 -9.62
C LEU A 190 -4.84 13.20 -9.39
N VAL A 191 -5.88 13.41 -8.57
CA VAL A 191 -6.94 12.40 -8.34
C VAL A 191 -7.59 12.00 -9.65
N ARG A 192 -8.03 12.97 -10.44
CA ARG A 192 -8.69 12.71 -11.72
C ARG A 192 -7.80 11.92 -12.67
N ARG A 193 -6.53 12.36 -12.85
CA ARG A 193 -5.59 11.70 -13.76
C ARG A 193 -5.16 10.34 -13.27
N MET A 194 -4.89 10.18 -11.97
CA MET A 194 -4.52 8.88 -11.41
C MET A 194 -5.63 7.84 -11.60
N ARG A 195 -6.90 8.20 -11.39
CA ARG A 195 -8.04 7.32 -11.66
C ARG A 195 -8.10 6.86 -13.12
N GLU A 196 -7.93 7.82 -14.03
CA GLU A 196 -7.91 7.55 -15.46
C GLU A 196 -6.80 6.56 -15.81
N PHE A 197 -5.55 6.84 -15.42
CA PHE A 197 -4.42 5.99 -15.76
C PHE A 197 -4.43 4.63 -15.05
N LEU A 198 -4.81 4.54 -13.79
CA LEU A 198 -4.95 3.24 -13.13
C LEU A 198 -5.98 2.36 -13.85
N SER A 199 -7.08 2.95 -14.33
CA SER A 199 -8.09 2.22 -15.11
C SER A 199 -7.54 1.74 -16.46
N THR A 200 -6.77 2.56 -17.18
CA THR A 200 -6.11 2.15 -18.43
C THR A 200 -5.05 1.07 -18.23
N LYS A 201 -4.48 0.98 -17.02
CA LYS A 201 -3.54 -0.09 -16.63
C LYS A 201 -4.25 -1.40 -16.22
N GLY A 202 -5.56 -1.48 -16.34
CA GLY A 202 -6.35 -2.68 -16.08
C GLY A 202 -6.72 -2.88 -14.62
N LEU A 203 -6.77 -1.81 -13.82
CA LEU A 203 -7.24 -1.82 -12.44
C LEU A 203 -8.67 -1.27 -12.35
N VAL A 204 -9.51 -1.83 -11.49
CA VAL A 204 -10.83 -1.26 -11.17
C VAL A 204 -10.67 -0.30 -10.00
N VAL A 205 -10.78 0.99 -10.27
CA VAL A 205 -10.61 2.04 -9.26
C VAL A 205 -11.95 2.39 -8.63
N GLN A 206 -12.01 2.40 -7.31
CA GLN A 206 -13.21 2.68 -6.52
C GLN A 206 -12.90 3.53 -5.29
N ASP A 207 -13.92 4.20 -4.73
CA ASP A 207 -13.80 4.99 -3.50
C ASP A 207 -13.97 4.14 -2.25
N GLY A 208 -14.92 3.20 -2.30
CA GLY A 208 -15.24 2.33 -1.18
C GLY A 208 -14.20 1.23 -0.97
N ALA A 209 -14.14 0.73 0.24
CA ALA A 209 -13.26 -0.37 0.62
C ALA A 209 -13.83 -1.74 0.24
N GLN A 210 -15.15 -1.83 0.05
CA GLN A 210 -15.82 -3.11 -0.21
C GLN A 210 -15.28 -3.76 -1.50
N GLY A 211 -14.79 -4.99 -1.38
CA GLY A 211 -14.23 -5.75 -2.50
C GLY A 211 -12.86 -5.28 -2.97
N ALA A 212 -12.29 -4.18 -2.44
CA ALA A 212 -10.94 -3.75 -2.76
C ALA A 212 -9.91 -4.73 -2.19
N ALA A 213 -8.96 -5.14 -3.01
CA ALA A 213 -7.83 -5.95 -2.59
C ALA A 213 -6.62 -5.08 -2.19
N PHE A 214 -6.54 -3.90 -2.78
CA PHE A 214 -5.45 -2.95 -2.60
C PHE A 214 -6.00 -1.55 -2.32
N ALA A 215 -5.19 -0.72 -1.68
CA ALA A 215 -5.44 0.71 -1.57
C ALA A 215 -4.25 1.51 -2.08
N VAL A 216 -4.55 2.67 -2.66
CA VAL A 216 -3.58 3.64 -3.13
C VAL A 216 -3.91 5.00 -2.53
N SER A 217 -2.91 5.70 -2.03
CA SER A 217 -3.01 7.08 -1.55
C SER A 217 -1.84 7.91 -2.07
N GLY A 218 -2.07 9.20 -2.32
CA GLY A 218 -1.06 10.17 -2.73
C GLY A 218 -0.81 11.22 -1.66
N GLU A 219 0.44 11.61 -1.47
CA GLU A 219 0.83 12.71 -0.58
C GLU A 219 1.86 13.58 -1.27
N VAL A 220 1.60 14.89 -1.31
CA VAL A 220 2.50 15.87 -1.90
C VAL A 220 3.10 16.71 -0.78
N SER A 221 4.40 16.83 -0.78
CA SER A 221 5.14 17.73 0.11
C SER A 221 5.99 18.70 -0.69
N ILE A 222 6.04 19.93 -0.24
CA ILE A 222 6.78 21.00 -0.89
C ILE A 222 7.73 21.63 0.13
N ALA A 223 9.01 21.73 -0.26
CA ALA A 223 10.04 22.36 0.54
C ALA A 223 10.80 23.41 -0.29
N PRO A 224 11.29 24.49 0.31
CA PRO A 224 12.16 25.45 -0.36
C PRO A 224 13.41 24.76 -0.92
N ALA A 225 13.85 25.21 -2.11
CA ALA A 225 15.10 24.78 -2.74
C ALA A 225 15.92 26.01 -3.17
N PRO A 226 17.24 25.88 -3.41
CA PRO A 226 18.09 26.97 -3.87
C PRO A 226 17.62 27.61 -5.19
N ALA A 227 18.13 28.82 -5.48
CA ALA A 227 17.90 29.54 -6.74
C ALA A 227 16.43 29.84 -7.08
N GLY A 228 15.61 30.19 -6.06
CA GLY A 228 14.20 30.55 -6.27
C GLY A 228 13.33 29.37 -6.71
N LYS A 229 13.76 28.15 -6.40
CA LYS A 229 13.03 26.92 -6.65
C LYS A 229 12.35 26.37 -5.40
N GLN A 230 11.47 25.43 -5.61
CA GLN A 230 10.88 24.57 -4.58
C GLN A 230 11.02 23.12 -5.02
N ARG A 231 11.32 22.26 -4.06
CA ARG A 231 11.34 20.80 -4.23
C ARG A 231 9.95 20.27 -3.98
N VAL A 232 9.46 19.48 -4.91
CA VAL A 232 8.17 18.82 -4.83
C VAL A 232 8.43 17.32 -4.75
N GLU A 233 7.96 16.72 -3.68
CA GLU A 233 7.97 15.26 -3.50
C GLU A 233 6.53 14.75 -3.53
N ILE A 234 6.27 13.74 -4.36
CA ILE A 234 4.98 13.09 -4.44
C ILE A 234 5.18 11.62 -4.08
N LEU A 235 4.54 11.20 -3.01
CA LEU A 235 4.62 9.86 -2.47
C LEU A 235 3.30 9.12 -2.72
N TRP A 236 3.37 8.03 -3.47
CA TRP A 236 2.25 7.11 -3.69
C TRP A 236 2.46 5.85 -2.87
N ARG A 237 1.57 5.58 -1.93
CA ARG A 237 1.60 4.36 -1.10
C ARG A 237 0.63 3.33 -1.63
N VAL A 238 1.05 2.08 -1.66
CA VAL A 238 0.23 0.94 -2.02
C VAL A 238 0.19 -0.02 -0.86
N SER A 239 -1.01 -0.31 -0.36
CA SER A 239 -1.21 -1.27 0.73
C SER A 239 -2.20 -2.35 0.32
N ARG A 240 -2.12 -3.49 1.01
CA ARG A 240 -3.01 -4.62 0.83
C ARG A 240 -4.09 -4.64 1.93
N ARG A 241 -5.12 -5.46 1.76
CA ARG A 241 -6.27 -5.58 2.67
C ARG A 241 -5.90 -5.95 4.12
N ASP A 242 -4.84 -6.72 4.30
CA ASP A 242 -4.30 -7.08 5.62
C ASP A 242 -3.42 -5.98 6.23
N GLY A 243 -3.45 -4.79 5.67
CA GLY A 243 -2.68 -3.63 6.11
C GLY A 243 -1.19 -3.70 5.78
N HIS A 244 -0.74 -4.72 5.03
CA HIS A 244 0.65 -4.82 4.61
C HIS A 244 0.99 -3.70 3.60
N ASP A 245 2.04 -2.94 3.87
CA ASP A 245 2.60 -1.97 2.94
C ASP A 245 3.34 -2.73 1.83
N LEU A 246 2.81 -2.69 0.61
CA LEU A 246 3.40 -3.38 -0.55
C LEU A 246 4.55 -2.60 -1.16
N GLY A 247 4.61 -1.30 -0.88
CA GLY A 247 5.62 -0.42 -1.40
C GLY A 247 5.10 0.97 -1.73
N ARG A 248 6.02 1.78 -2.22
CA ARG A 248 5.76 3.18 -2.54
C ARG A 248 6.49 3.58 -3.80
N ALA A 249 5.86 4.45 -4.60
CA ALA A 249 6.50 5.19 -5.67
C ALA A 249 6.73 6.63 -5.21
N VAL A 250 7.94 7.14 -5.43
CA VAL A 250 8.34 8.49 -5.05
C VAL A 250 8.78 9.23 -6.30
N GLN A 251 8.17 10.37 -6.55
CA GLN A 251 8.56 11.30 -7.61
C GLN A 251 9.10 12.56 -6.97
N LEU A 252 10.29 12.99 -7.39
CA LEU A 252 10.98 14.16 -6.84
C LEU A 252 11.35 15.10 -7.98
N ASN A 253 10.87 16.35 -7.90
CA ASN A 253 11.14 17.38 -8.91
C ASN A 253 11.45 18.72 -8.25
N GLU A 254 12.19 19.56 -8.95
CA GLU A 254 12.42 20.95 -8.58
C GLU A 254 11.78 21.87 -9.63
N VAL A 255 10.92 22.75 -9.17
CA VAL A 255 10.19 23.72 -10.00
C VAL A 255 10.37 25.13 -9.47
N PRO A 256 10.12 26.18 -10.25
CA PRO A 256 10.14 27.55 -9.75
C PRO A 256 9.14 27.73 -8.59
N THR A 257 9.54 28.51 -7.58
CA THR A 257 8.67 28.79 -6.42
C THR A 257 7.36 29.40 -6.88
N GLY A 258 6.22 28.86 -6.40
CA GLY A 258 4.88 29.34 -6.70
C GLY A 258 4.31 28.88 -8.06
N SER A 259 5.08 28.18 -8.91
CA SER A 259 4.57 27.72 -10.22
C SER A 259 3.43 26.72 -10.13
N LEU A 260 3.27 26.05 -8.99
CA LEU A 260 2.20 25.07 -8.74
C LEU A 260 1.01 25.65 -7.93
N ASN A 261 0.96 26.95 -7.67
CA ASN A 261 -0.13 27.56 -6.91
C ASN A 261 -1.44 27.70 -7.72
N GLY A 262 -1.39 27.46 -9.02
CA GLY A 262 -2.53 27.51 -9.93
C GLY A 262 -2.95 26.13 -10.42
N LEU A 263 -3.20 26.03 -11.72
CA LEU A 263 -3.63 24.80 -12.40
C LEU A 263 -2.43 23.88 -12.65
N TRP A 264 -2.59 22.60 -12.33
CA TRP A 264 -1.57 21.57 -12.55
C TRP A 264 -1.60 20.96 -13.95
N GLY A 265 -2.75 21.00 -14.64
CA GLY A 265 -2.90 20.65 -16.05
C GLY A 265 -2.00 19.48 -16.52
N ASP A 266 -1.02 19.86 -17.36
CA ASP A 266 -0.08 18.89 -17.96
C ASP A 266 0.87 18.27 -16.91
N VAL A 267 1.20 18.99 -15.84
CA VAL A 267 2.02 18.46 -14.74
C VAL A 267 1.30 17.26 -14.09
N ALA A 268 0.02 17.41 -13.78
CA ALA A 268 -0.77 16.33 -13.20
C ALA A 268 -0.89 15.12 -14.16
N TYR A 269 -0.94 15.38 -15.48
CA TYR A 269 -0.98 14.33 -16.48
C TYR A 269 0.28 13.47 -16.45
N VAL A 270 1.45 14.08 -16.61
CA VAL A 270 2.74 13.38 -16.65
C VAL A 270 3.03 12.64 -15.35
N VAL A 271 2.81 13.33 -14.22
CA VAL A 271 3.01 12.75 -12.88
C VAL A 271 2.13 11.52 -12.67
N ALA A 272 0.85 11.60 -12.99
CA ALA A 272 -0.08 10.49 -12.76
C ALA A 272 0.15 9.32 -13.73
N GLU A 273 0.56 9.58 -14.98
CA GLU A 273 0.88 8.53 -15.95
C GLU A 273 2.04 7.65 -15.47
N GLU A 274 3.13 8.28 -15.05
CA GLU A 274 4.32 7.61 -14.52
C GLU A 274 4.01 6.87 -13.21
N ALA A 275 3.32 7.54 -12.28
CA ALA A 275 2.94 6.96 -11.00
C ALA A 275 2.02 5.76 -11.16
N ALA A 276 1.04 5.80 -12.07
CA ALA A 276 0.12 4.69 -12.30
C ALA A 276 0.84 3.44 -12.83
N ALA A 277 1.90 3.62 -13.63
CA ALA A 277 2.74 2.51 -14.07
C ALA A 277 3.47 1.86 -12.87
N ALA A 278 4.11 2.67 -12.02
CA ALA A 278 4.80 2.20 -10.83
C ALA A 278 3.86 1.51 -9.84
N VAL A 279 2.68 2.08 -9.58
CA VAL A 279 1.64 1.47 -8.73
C VAL A 279 1.20 0.11 -9.28
N ARG A 280 0.96 0.02 -10.59
CA ARG A 280 0.63 -1.25 -11.23
C ARG A 280 1.71 -2.31 -11.00
N ASP A 281 2.97 -1.93 -11.15
CA ASP A 281 4.10 -2.85 -10.99
C ASP A 281 4.25 -3.32 -9.53
N ILE A 282 4.02 -2.45 -8.55
CA ILE A 282 3.97 -2.83 -7.13
C ILE A 282 2.87 -3.88 -6.91
N ILE A 283 1.66 -3.66 -7.45
CA ILE A 283 0.53 -4.59 -7.34
C ILE A 283 0.84 -5.92 -8.06
N ALA A 284 1.48 -5.86 -9.23
CA ALA A 284 1.88 -7.03 -10.00
C ALA A 284 2.89 -7.89 -9.23
N ASN A 285 3.92 -7.26 -8.67
CA ASN A 285 4.96 -7.93 -7.88
C ASN A 285 4.41 -8.59 -6.61
N ALA A 286 3.32 -8.05 -6.07
CA ALA A 286 2.58 -8.65 -4.95
C ALA A 286 1.62 -9.79 -5.39
N GLY A 287 1.65 -10.21 -6.66
CA GLY A 287 0.77 -11.24 -7.20
C GLY A 287 -0.67 -10.77 -7.46
N GLY A 288 -0.91 -9.45 -7.44
CA GLY A 288 -2.23 -8.85 -7.57
C GLY A 288 -2.80 -8.79 -8.99
N LEU A 289 -1.97 -9.02 -10.02
CA LEU A 289 -2.43 -9.07 -11.40
C LEU A 289 -2.57 -10.52 -11.85
N GLY A 290 -3.70 -10.84 -12.48
CA GLY A 290 -3.90 -12.14 -13.12
C GLY A 290 -2.88 -12.36 -14.25
N GLU A 291 -2.61 -13.63 -14.58
CA GLU A 291 -1.59 -14.04 -15.55
C GLU A 291 -1.71 -13.36 -16.93
N ALA A 292 -2.94 -13.08 -17.37
CA ALA A 292 -3.20 -12.37 -18.63
C ALA A 292 -2.76 -10.89 -18.60
N ALA A 293 -2.81 -10.25 -17.44
CA ALA A 293 -2.40 -8.85 -17.28
C ALA A 293 -0.88 -8.73 -17.02
N ALA A 294 -0.27 -9.77 -16.43
CA ALA A 294 1.18 -9.82 -16.19
C ALA A 294 1.99 -10.05 -17.48
N ARG A 295 1.39 -10.67 -18.50
CA ARG A 295 2.04 -11.00 -19.78
C ARG A 295 2.04 -9.87 -20.82
N ARG A 296 1.55 -8.67 -20.50
CA ARG A 296 1.74 -7.54 -21.42
C ARG A 296 3.25 -7.24 -21.50
N PRO A 297 3.90 -7.44 -22.67
CA PRO A 297 5.31 -7.11 -22.79
C PRO A 297 5.49 -5.64 -22.44
N ALA A 298 6.58 -5.34 -21.72
CA ALA A 298 7.03 -3.96 -21.60
C ALA A 298 7.10 -3.37 -23.02
N PRO A 299 6.68 -2.12 -23.25
CA PRO A 299 6.86 -1.51 -24.54
C PRO A 299 8.34 -1.63 -24.89
N GLU A 300 8.60 -2.38 -25.96
CA GLU A 300 9.92 -2.54 -26.55
C GLU A 300 10.52 -1.14 -26.66
N ALA A 301 11.65 -0.91 -26.00
CA ALA A 301 12.33 0.37 -26.02
C ALA A 301 12.50 0.74 -27.49
N ALA A 302 11.67 1.66 -27.95
CA ALA A 302 11.68 2.14 -29.32
C ALA A 302 13.12 2.58 -29.61
N ASN A 303 13.72 1.91 -30.57
CA ASN A 303 15.03 2.10 -31.12
C ASN A 303 15.51 3.54 -30.95
N ALA A 304 16.52 3.73 -30.11
CA ALA A 304 17.37 4.91 -30.21
C ALA A 304 17.91 5.02 -31.65
N PRO A 305 17.78 6.17 -32.32
CA PRO A 305 18.30 6.32 -33.65
C PRO A 305 19.82 6.08 -33.60
N THR A 306 20.24 5.02 -34.27
CA THR A 306 21.65 4.71 -34.49
C THR A 306 22.23 5.86 -35.32
N VAL A 307 23.05 6.67 -34.70
CA VAL A 307 23.91 7.65 -35.40
C VAL A 307 24.94 6.84 -36.22
N PRO A 308 24.98 6.95 -37.55
CA PRO A 308 26.00 6.27 -38.30
C PRO A 308 27.36 6.91 -38.02
N ALA A 309 28.25 6.11 -37.45
CA ALA A 309 29.66 6.45 -37.36
C ALA A 309 30.34 6.33 -38.76
N GLY A 310 31.00 7.38 -39.13
CA GLY A 310 32.09 7.26 -40.13
C GLY A 310 31.91 8.03 -41.42
N VAL A 311 32.56 9.16 -41.52
CA VAL A 311 33.49 9.41 -42.64
C VAL A 311 34.64 10.25 -42.12
N THR A 312 35.78 9.63 -41.96
CA THR A 312 37.10 10.24 -41.89
C THR A 312 37.49 10.73 -43.29
N GLY A 313 37.80 12.00 -43.44
CA GLY A 313 38.35 12.57 -44.66
C GLY A 313 39.22 13.76 -44.31
N ALA A 314 40.53 13.53 -44.38
CA ALA A 314 41.61 14.50 -44.19
C ALA A 314 41.64 15.56 -45.30
N SER A 315 42.02 16.77 -44.94
CA SER A 315 43.11 17.53 -45.59
C SER A 315 43.03 19.02 -45.20
N SER A 316 44.00 19.49 -44.48
CA SER A 316 44.50 20.89 -44.51
C SER A 316 45.35 21.10 -45.77
N PRO A 317 45.92 22.30 -46.14
CA PRO A 317 45.94 23.61 -45.50
C PRO A 317 45.79 24.80 -46.50
N GLY A 318 45.73 26.04 -45.97
CA GLY A 318 45.83 27.24 -46.79
C GLY A 318 45.60 28.55 -46.05
N SER A 319 46.63 29.04 -45.47
CA SER A 319 47.11 30.41 -45.26
C SER A 319 46.36 31.55 -45.98
N ALA A 320 46.01 32.59 -45.22
CA ALA A 320 46.39 33.99 -45.38
C ALA A 320 45.46 34.94 -44.61
N ALA A 321 46.01 35.69 -43.73
CA ALA A 321 45.56 37.03 -43.30
C ALA A 321 46.14 38.07 -44.31
N PRO A 322 45.93 39.44 -44.18
CA PRO A 322 45.08 40.24 -43.26
C PRO A 322 44.39 41.45 -43.99
N GLY A 323 43.71 42.28 -43.26
CA GLY A 323 43.29 43.64 -43.69
C GLY A 323 42.04 44.10 -42.89
N ALA A 324 42.17 44.82 -41.91
CA ALA A 324 42.27 46.24 -41.62
C ALA A 324 41.07 47.11 -42.11
N ALA A 325 40.51 47.78 -41.12
CA ALA A 325 40.07 49.19 -41.11
C ALA A 325 38.62 49.55 -41.34
N ARG A 326 38.10 50.16 -40.27
CA ARG A 326 37.42 51.49 -40.12
C ARG A 326 35.91 51.59 -40.37
N SER A 327 35.33 51.99 -39.26
CA SER A 327 34.50 53.21 -39.01
C SER A 327 33.23 53.44 -39.84
N HIS A 328 32.13 53.38 -39.21
CA HIS A 328 31.35 54.57 -38.75
C HIS A 328 30.37 54.16 -37.67
#